data_e9ae7b499084bb8f55590534103c6057
#
_entry.id   e9ae7b499084bb8f55590534103c6057
#
_cell.length_a   1.000
_cell.length_b   1.000
_cell.length_c   1.000
_cell.angle_alpha   90.00
_cell.angle_beta   90.00
_cell.angle_gamma   90.00
#
_symmetry.space_group_name_H-M   'P 1'
#
loop_
_entity.id
_entity.type
_entity.pdbx_description
1 polymer ?
#
loop_
_entity_poly.entity_id
_entity_poly.type
_entity_poly.pdbx_seq_one_letter_code
_entity_poly.pdbx_strand_id
1 'polypeptide(L)'
;MLDYALEAVAMIEGKTRADLDGDRKLKLALARLLEIIGEAATRIPKGDQARYIDISWPEIISLRNRLIHGYDTVDFDILWQIVNQDLPKLIESLRRALREEL
;
A
#
# COMPACT_ATOMS: atom_id res chain seq x y z
N MET A 1 -2.86 8.99 -3.07
CA MET A 1 -2.84 7.59 -2.57
C MET A 1 -3.40 6.59 -3.57
N LEU A 2 -4.55 6.86 -4.13
CA LEU A 2 -5.21 5.89 -5.03
C LEU A 2 -4.34 5.52 -6.23
N ASP A 3 -3.73 6.49 -6.88
CA ASP A 3 -2.90 6.24 -8.06
C ASP A 3 -1.72 5.32 -7.75
N TYR A 4 -1.07 5.51 -6.63
CA TYR A 4 0.06 4.67 -6.22
C TYR A 4 -0.38 3.25 -5.85
N ALA A 5 -1.54 3.13 -5.20
CA ALA A 5 -2.10 1.81 -4.87
C ALA A 5 -2.47 1.04 -6.14
N LEU A 6 -3.10 1.71 -7.11
CA LEU A 6 -3.43 1.11 -8.41
C LEU A 6 -2.18 0.68 -9.16
N GLU A 7 -1.14 1.50 -9.14
CA GLU A 7 0.13 1.19 -9.79
C GLU A 7 0.77 -0.05 -9.18
N ALA A 8 0.81 -0.13 -7.86
CA ALA A 8 1.40 -1.29 -7.16
C ALA A 8 0.66 -2.59 -7.50
N VAL A 9 -0.68 -2.56 -7.47
CA VAL A 9 -1.49 -3.74 -7.79
C VAL A 9 -1.30 -4.16 -9.26
N ALA A 10 -1.23 -3.19 -10.17
CA ALA A 10 -1.01 -3.47 -11.59
C ALA A 10 0.35 -4.13 -11.84
N MET A 11 1.37 -3.75 -11.08
CA MET A 11 2.72 -4.29 -11.24
C MET A 11 2.83 -5.78 -10.94
N ILE A 12 1.96 -6.33 -10.12
CA ILE A 12 1.96 -7.76 -9.77
C ILE A 12 0.91 -8.57 -10.53
N GLU A 13 0.13 -7.93 -11.38
CA GLU A 13 -0.91 -8.62 -12.15
C GLU A 13 -0.31 -9.75 -12.98
N GLY A 14 -0.87 -10.96 -12.82
CA GLY A 14 -0.37 -12.15 -13.52
C GLY A 14 0.94 -12.72 -12.97
N LYS A 15 1.48 -12.15 -11.88
CA LYS A 15 2.73 -12.61 -11.30
C LYS A 15 2.51 -13.44 -10.05
N THR A 16 3.46 -14.33 -9.77
CA THR A 16 3.47 -15.16 -8.56
C THR A 16 4.46 -14.60 -7.52
N ARG A 17 4.40 -15.12 -6.31
CA ARG A 17 5.37 -14.78 -5.27
C ARG A 17 6.81 -15.11 -5.71
N ALA A 18 6.99 -16.21 -6.43
CA ALA A 18 8.31 -16.61 -6.95
C ALA A 18 8.83 -15.61 -7.99
N ASP A 19 7.95 -15.02 -8.80
CA ASP A 19 8.34 -14.00 -9.78
C ASP A 19 8.94 -12.78 -9.07
N LEU A 20 8.40 -12.41 -7.92
CA LEU A 20 8.94 -11.31 -7.12
C LEU A 20 10.37 -11.60 -6.67
N ASP A 21 10.66 -12.82 -6.25
CA ASP A 21 12.00 -13.20 -5.77
C ASP A 21 13.09 -13.00 -6.83
N GLY A 22 12.75 -13.24 -8.09
CA GLY A 22 13.67 -13.11 -9.21
C GLY A 22 13.75 -11.72 -9.83
N ASP A 23 13.02 -10.76 -9.33
CA ASP A 23 12.90 -9.43 -9.96
C ASP A 23 13.26 -8.31 -8.97
N ARG A 24 14.53 -7.92 -8.98
CA ARG A 24 15.02 -6.87 -8.09
C ARG A 24 14.34 -5.51 -8.33
N LYS A 25 14.09 -5.18 -9.61
CA LYS A 25 13.42 -3.89 -9.94
C LYS A 25 12.01 -3.86 -9.39
N LEU A 26 11.30 -4.97 -9.52
CA LEU A 26 9.94 -5.09 -8.99
C LEU A 26 9.93 -4.97 -7.47
N LYS A 27 10.85 -5.63 -6.79
CA LYS A 27 11.01 -5.53 -5.33
C LYS A 27 11.21 -4.09 -4.88
N LEU A 28 12.15 -3.38 -5.50
CA LEU A 28 12.48 -2.00 -5.14
C LEU A 28 11.32 -1.05 -5.44
N ALA A 29 10.68 -1.23 -6.59
CA ALA A 29 9.55 -0.39 -6.99
C ALA A 29 8.35 -0.55 -6.03
N LEU A 30 7.98 -1.78 -5.71
CA LEU A 30 6.87 -2.05 -4.80
C LEU A 30 7.14 -1.53 -3.39
N ALA A 31 8.35 -1.76 -2.87
CA ALA A 31 8.71 -1.25 -1.55
C ALA A 31 8.58 0.28 -1.49
N ARG A 32 9.06 0.97 -2.52
CA ARG A 32 8.97 2.43 -2.58
C ARG A 32 7.54 2.93 -2.69
N LEU A 33 6.71 2.27 -3.51
CA LEU A 33 5.30 2.64 -3.64
C LEU A 33 4.57 2.50 -2.30
N LEU A 34 4.81 1.44 -1.55
CA LEU A 34 4.18 1.26 -0.24
C LEU A 34 4.64 2.31 0.76
N GLU A 35 5.91 2.69 0.75
CA GLU A 35 6.41 3.79 1.58
C GLU A 35 5.69 5.10 1.26
N ILE A 36 5.54 5.42 -0.03
CA ILE A 36 4.87 6.64 -0.48
C ILE A 36 3.40 6.64 -0.05
N ILE A 37 2.72 5.50 -0.17
CA ILE A 37 1.32 5.38 0.27
C ILE A 37 1.21 5.66 1.77
N GLY A 38 2.09 5.07 2.57
CA GLY A 38 2.11 5.29 4.02
C GLY A 38 2.37 6.75 4.37
N GLU A 39 3.32 7.38 3.72
CA GLU A 39 3.62 8.81 3.91
C GLU A 39 2.45 9.69 3.53
N ALA A 40 1.81 9.42 2.39
CA ALA A 40 0.65 10.17 1.95
C ALA A 40 -0.49 10.09 2.97
N ALA A 41 -0.68 8.91 3.57
CA ALA A 41 -1.69 8.72 4.61
C ALA A 41 -1.42 9.59 5.85
N THR A 42 -0.16 9.79 6.23
CA THR A 42 0.18 10.64 7.38
C THR A 42 -0.19 12.11 7.15
N ARG A 43 -0.30 12.53 5.89
CA ARG A 43 -0.62 13.91 5.54
C ARG A 43 -2.12 14.20 5.47
N ILE A 44 -2.95 13.16 5.54
CA ILE A 44 -4.39 13.34 5.59
C ILE A 44 -4.77 13.86 6.99
N PRO A 45 -5.47 15.00 7.08
CA PRO A 45 -5.87 15.54 8.39
C PRO A 45 -6.72 14.54 9.16
N LYS A 46 -6.56 14.52 10.49
CA LYS A 46 -7.27 13.57 11.34
C LYS A 46 -8.78 13.66 11.22
N GLY A 47 -9.30 14.88 11.01
CA GLY A 47 -10.72 15.07 10.77
C GLY A 47 -11.22 14.35 9.54
N ASP A 48 -10.43 14.39 8.47
CA ASP A 48 -10.75 13.68 7.22
C ASP A 48 -10.59 12.17 7.40
N GLN A 49 -9.57 11.73 8.14
CA GLN A 49 -9.42 10.31 8.45
C GLN A 49 -10.65 9.77 9.20
N ALA A 50 -11.20 10.54 10.12
CA ALA A 50 -12.39 10.15 10.88
C ALA A 50 -13.65 10.04 10.03
N ARG A 51 -13.73 10.74 8.89
CA ARG A 51 -14.85 10.65 7.95
C ARG A 51 -14.88 9.35 7.18
N TYR A 52 -13.73 8.71 6.98
CA TYR A 52 -13.59 7.50 6.17
C TYR A 52 -13.14 6.34 7.05
N ILE A 53 -14.04 5.93 7.94
CA ILE A 53 -13.75 4.96 9.01
C ILE A 53 -13.51 3.53 8.52
N ASP A 54 -13.89 3.20 7.30
CA ASP A 54 -13.62 1.90 6.71
C ASP A 54 -12.18 1.75 6.21
N ILE A 55 -11.42 2.85 6.21
CA ILE A 55 -9.99 2.82 5.93
C ILE A 55 -9.23 2.64 7.23
N SER A 56 -8.38 1.61 7.30
CA SER A 56 -7.56 1.34 8.48
C SER A 56 -6.32 2.23 8.47
N TRP A 57 -6.48 3.50 8.84
CA TRP A 57 -5.41 4.51 8.80
C TRP A 57 -4.15 4.10 9.56
N PRO A 58 -4.23 3.56 10.79
CA PRO A 58 -3.02 3.16 11.51
C PRO A 58 -2.22 2.09 10.76
N GLU A 59 -2.87 1.14 10.10
CA GLU A 59 -2.20 0.11 9.32
C GLU A 59 -1.50 0.69 8.09
N ILE A 60 -2.15 1.63 7.41
CA ILE A 60 -1.58 2.26 6.21
C ILE A 60 -0.41 3.17 6.57
N ILE A 61 -0.57 3.97 7.62
CA ILE A 61 0.49 4.86 8.11
C ILE A 61 1.72 4.04 8.54
N SER A 62 1.51 2.85 9.08
CA SER A 62 2.60 2.00 9.56
C SER A 62 3.16 1.04 8.50
N LEU A 63 2.77 1.16 7.23
CA LEU A 63 3.25 0.27 6.17
C LEU A 63 4.77 0.12 6.15
N ARG A 64 5.49 1.24 6.26
CA ARG A 64 6.96 1.20 6.28
C ARG A 64 7.48 0.37 7.44
N ASN A 65 6.91 0.54 8.63
CA ASN A 65 7.33 -0.19 9.83
C ASN A 65 7.01 -1.69 9.72
N ARG A 66 5.93 -2.03 9.03
CA ARG A 66 5.56 -3.44 8.79
C ARG A 66 6.52 -4.12 7.82
N LEU A 67 7.07 -3.37 6.86
CA LEU A 67 7.92 -3.90 5.80
C LEU A 67 9.37 -4.03 6.21
N ILE A 68 9.88 -3.07 6.98
CA ILE A 68 11.32 -2.96 7.26
C ILE A 68 11.65 -3.56 8.61
N HIS A 69 12.52 -4.56 8.61
CA HIS A 69 13.05 -5.19 9.80
C HIS A 69 14.56 -4.92 9.88
N GLY A 70 14.98 -4.13 10.88
CA GLY A 70 16.38 -3.77 11.05
C GLY A 70 16.88 -2.82 9.96
N TYR A 71 18.15 -2.96 9.57
CA TYR A 71 18.78 -2.09 8.56
C TYR A 71 18.30 -2.45 7.16
N ASP A 72 17.30 -1.71 6.67
CA ASP A 72 16.81 -1.78 5.28
C ASP A 72 16.43 -3.18 4.78
N THR A 73 16.19 -4.12 5.71
CA THR A 73 15.74 -5.46 5.34
C THR A 73 14.23 -5.45 5.16
N VAL A 74 13.78 -5.56 3.92
CA VAL A 74 12.36 -5.60 3.58
C VAL A 74 11.85 -7.03 3.67
N ASP A 75 10.72 -7.23 4.37
CA ASP A 75 10.03 -8.51 4.40
C ASP A 75 9.13 -8.62 3.16
N PHE A 76 9.59 -9.37 2.16
CA PHE A 76 8.86 -9.51 0.89
C PHE A 76 7.62 -10.40 0.99
N ASP A 77 7.52 -11.24 2.01
CA ASP A 77 6.28 -12.00 2.25
C ASP A 77 5.18 -11.06 2.73
N ILE A 78 5.50 -10.16 3.65
CA ILE A 78 4.57 -9.12 4.10
C ILE A 78 4.22 -8.18 2.95
N LEU A 79 5.22 -7.75 2.17
CA LEU A 79 5.00 -6.90 1.01
C LEU A 79 4.00 -7.53 0.03
N TRP A 80 4.21 -8.80 -0.30
CA TRP A 80 3.34 -9.54 -1.21
C TRP A 80 1.91 -9.61 -0.69
N GLN A 81 1.76 -9.90 0.60
CA GLN A 81 0.46 -9.95 1.27
C GLN A 81 -0.26 -8.58 1.20
N ILE A 82 0.47 -7.50 1.47
CA ILE A 82 -0.10 -6.15 1.42
C ILE A 82 -0.62 -5.83 0.02
N VAL A 83 0.18 -6.08 -1.01
CA VAL A 83 -0.21 -5.73 -2.38
C VAL A 83 -1.37 -6.60 -2.88
N ASN A 84 -1.44 -7.86 -2.46
CA ASN A 84 -2.50 -8.77 -2.91
C ASN A 84 -3.79 -8.67 -2.09
N GLN A 85 -3.72 -8.31 -0.83
CA GLN A 85 -4.87 -8.34 0.08
C GLN A 85 -5.26 -6.96 0.60
N ASP A 86 -4.31 -6.21 1.15
CA ASP A 86 -4.61 -4.93 1.78
C ASP A 86 -4.89 -3.82 0.76
N LEU A 87 -4.07 -3.72 -0.29
CA LEU A 87 -4.24 -2.66 -1.30
C LEU A 87 -5.55 -2.75 -2.08
N PRO A 88 -6.03 -3.92 -2.51
CA PRO A 88 -7.34 -3.99 -3.16
C PRO A 88 -8.47 -3.47 -2.28
N LYS A 89 -8.45 -3.74 -0.99
CA LYS A 89 -9.44 -3.21 -0.03
C LYS A 89 -9.33 -1.70 0.11
N LEU A 90 -8.09 -1.20 0.21
CA LEU A 90 -7.84 0.24 0.28
C LEU A 90 -8.33 0.95 -0.98
N ILE A 91 -8.07 0.39 -2.15
CA ILE A 91 -8.53 0.94 -3.43
C ILE A 91 -10.05 1.07 -3.44
N GLU A 92 -10.75 0.03 -3.02
CA GLU A 92 -12.21 0.05 -2.94
C GLU A 92 -12.71 1.16 -2.01
N SER A 93 -12.11 1.28 -0.83
CA SER A 93 -12.48 2.30 0.15
C SER A 93 -12.18 3.71 -0.36
N LEU A 94 -11.02 3.91 -1.00
CA LEU A 94 -10.66 5.20 -1.58
C LEU A 94 -11.59 5.62 -2.72
N ARG A 95 -11.97 4.68 -3.56
CA ARG A 95 -12.92 4.95 -4.65
C ARG A 95 -14.29 5.36 -4.10
N ARG A 96 -14.75 4.71 -3.04
CA ARG A 96 -15.98 5.08 -2.35
C ARG A 96 -15.91 6.48 -1.78
N ALA A 97 -14.82 6.79 -1.08
CA ALA A 97 -14.59 8.11 -0.51
C ALA A 97 -14.63 9.23 -1.56
N LEU A 98 -13.95 9.01 -2.69
CA LEU A 98 -13.94 9.98 -3.79
C LEU A 98 -15.32 10.18 -4.42
N ARG A 99 -16.12 9.12 -4.52
CA ARG A 99 -17.50 9.23 -5.03
C ARG A 99 -18.39 10.03 -4.10
N GLU A 100 -18.21 9.87 -2.79
CA GLU A 100 -19.00 10.60 -1.79
C GLU A 100 -18.72 12.10 -1.80
N GLU A 101 -17.51 12.50 -2.24
CA GLU A 101 -17.12 13.90 -2.33
C GLU A 101 -17.63 14.60 -3.60
N LEU A 102 -18.09 13.82 -4.57
CA LEU A 102 -18.66 14.34 -5.80
C LEU A 102 -20.14 14.62 -5.63
#